data_1e6fdfa0349cb42e29bfa43e06bbae3b
#
_entry.id   1e6fdfa0349cb42e29bfa43e06bbae3b
#
_cell.length_a   1.000
_cell.length_b   1.000
_cell.length_c   1.000
_cell.angle_alpha   90.00
_cell.angle_beta   90.00
_cell.angle_gamma   90.00
#
_symmetry.space_group_name_H-M   'P 1'
#
loop_
_entity.id
_entity.type
_entity.pdbx_description
1 polymer ?
#
loop_
_entity_poly.entity_id
_entity_poly.type
_entity_poly.pdbx_seq_one_letter_code
_entity_poly.pdbx_strand_id
1 'polypeptide(L)'
;MTLNQYRSIFWDKEKSLILSDLHLGKTAHFRKNGIALPNGVIEKDLENLQKLIEHYEPEKIIIVGDLFHAELNSEIEIFRKWFEDFNTIKWLLVKGNHDRFSKKFGMEETEIYETENLIFSHEFLNPLQKPQIGGHIHPGVSLMAQNRQKLKFPCFLVSENQIILPAFSQFTGLDTNFEKKQNSTFKKYIVTKEKLIEW
;
A
#
# COMPACT_ATOMS: atom_id res chain seq x y z
N MET A 1 13.43 -1.23 -10.52
CA MET A 1 12.43 -1.28 -9.43
C MET A 1 12.33 -2.69 -8.91
N THR A 2 12.33 -2.87 -7.61
CA THR A 2 12.33 -4.18 -6.95
C THR A 2 11.05 -4.33 -6.12
N LEU A 3 10.20 -5.30 -6.46
CA LEU A 3 9.04 -5.69 -5.65
C LEU A 3 9.53 -6.46 -4.43
N ASN A 4 8.86 -6.33 -3.30
CA ASN A 4 9.24 -7.07 -2.09
C ASN A 4 8.03 -7.70 -1.36
N GLN A 5 8.33 -8.66 -0.49
CA GLN A 5 7.32 -9.42 0.26
C GLN A 5 6.57 -8.61 1.32
N TYR A 6 7.03 -7.40 1.65
CA TYR A 6 6.33 -6.47 2.53
C TYR A 6 5.40 -5.52 1.79
N ARG A 7 4.97 -5.91 0.57
CA ARG A 7 3.95 -5.21 -0.22
C ARG A 7 4.33 -3.79 -0.63
N SER A 8 5.61 -3.60 -0.93
CA SER A 8 6.15 -2.33 -1.41
C SER A 8 7.09 -2.52 -2.60
N ILE A 9 7.44 -1.41 -3.24
CA ILE A 9 8.41 -1.36 -4.33
C ILE A 9 9.56 -0.48 -3.87
N PHE A 10 10.80 -0.91 -4.10
CA PHE A 10 11.96 -0.04 -4.02
C PHE A 10 12.37 0.43 -5.42
N TRP A 11 12.46 1.74 -5.59
CA TRP A 11 12.88 2.39 -6.82
C TRP A 11 14.33 2.86 -6.69
N ASP A 12 15.26 2.02 -7.13
CA ASP A 12 16.70 2.20 -6.91
C ASP A 12 17.24 3.53 -7.42
N LYS A 13 16.85 3.96 -8.64
CA LYS A 13 17.32 5.22 -9.25
C LYS A 13 16.93 6.46 -8.45
N GLU A 14 15.77 6.44 -7.83
CA GLU A 14 15.22 7.55 -7.06
C GLU A 14 15.38 7.34 -5.55
N LYS A 15 16.03 6.26 -5.13
CA LYS A 15 16.13 5.82 -3.73
C LYS A 15 14.82 5.99 -2.98
N SER A 16 13.74 5.59 -3.64
CA SER A 16 12.38 5.79 -3.14
C SER A 16 11.71 4.48 -2.80
N LEU A 17 11.12 4.41 -1.60
CA LEU A 17 10.24 3.33 -1.18
C LEU A 17 8.80 3.70 -1.53
N ILE A 18 8.07 2.81 -2.23
CA ILE A 18 6.72 3.05 -2.73
C ILE A 18 5.79 2.02 -2.12
N LEU A 19 4.69 2.46 -1.54
CA LEU A 19 3.65 1.63 -0.93
C LEU A 19 2.28 2.33 -1.00
N SER A 20 1.20 1.62 -0.70
CA SER A 20 -0.16 2.17 -0.69
C SER A 20 -1.02 1.55 0.40
N ASP A 21 -2.15 2.16 0.70
CA ASP A 21 -3.24 1.57 1.48
C ASP A 21 -2.79 1.06 2.87
N LEU A 22 -2.16 1.93 3.67
CA LEU A 22 -1.85 1.66 5.08
C LEU A 22 -3.11 1.67 5.94
N HIS A 23 -4.09 2.50 5.59
CA HIS A 23 -5.37 2.61 6.28
C HIS A 23 -5.23 2.79 7.80
N LEU A 24 -4.32 3.65 8.23
CA LEU A 24 -4.10 3.99 9.64
C LEU A 24 -5.40 4.42 10.30
N GLY A 25 -5.65 3.91 11.49
CA GLY A 25 -6.89 4.19 12.24
C GLY A 25 -8.05 3.26 11.93
N LYS A 26 -7.93 2.36 10.95
CA LYS A 26 -9.01 1.47 10.51
C LYS A 26 -9.43 0.49 11.61
N THR A 27 -8.48 -0.19 12.25
CA THR A 27 -8.81 -1.20 13.24
C THR A 27 -9.35 -0.58 14.52
N ALA A 28 -8.87 0.59 14.93
CA ALA A 28 -9.44 1.35 16.04
C ALA A 28 -10.87 1.82 15.74
N HIS A 29 -11.14 2.26 14.52
CA HIS A 29 -12.48 2.63 14.08
C HIS A 29 -13.45 1.44 14.17
N PHE A 30 -13.07 0.26 13.66
CA PHE A 30 -13.91 -0.94 13.75
C PHE A 30 -14.15 -1.38 15.19
N ARG A 31 -13.12 -1.36 16.05
CA ARG A 31 -13.27 -1.68 17.47
C ARG A 31 -14.24 -0.74 18.19
N LYS A 32 -14.16 0.57 17.91
CA LYS A 32 -15.10 1.57 18.43
C LYS A 32 -16.55 1.27 18.05
N ASN A 33 -16.76 0.64 16.89
CA ASN A 33 -18.06 0.22 16.40
C ASN A 33 -18.45 -1.22 16.82
N GLY A 34 -17.80 -1.79 17.83
CA GLY A 34 -18.16 -3.08 18.43
C GLY A 34 -17.65 -4.31 17.67
N ILE A 35 -16.81 -4.14 16.66
CA ILE A 35 -16.21 -5.27 15.93
C ILE A 35 -14.93 -5.69 16.62
N ALA A 36 -14.91 -6.94 17.13
CA ALA A 36 -13.72 -7.50 17.77
C ALA A 36 -12.62 -7.76 16.75
N LEU A 37 -11.52 -7.01 16.84
CA LEU A 37 -10.34 -7.15 15.98
C LEU A 37 -9.09 -7.38 16.81
N PRO A 38 -8.11 -8.13 16.27
CA PRO A 38 -6.82 -8.32 16.92
C PRO A 38 -6.15 -6.98 17.27
N ASN A 39 -5.49 -6.93 18.40
CA ASN A 39 -4.57 -5.84 18.75
C ASN A 39 -3.25 -6.02 17.98
N GLY A 40 -2.47 -4.94 17.87
CA GLY A 40 -1.12 -5.02 17.31
C GLY A 40 -1.03 -5.03 15.78
N VAL A 41 -2.12 -4.73 15.07
CA VAL A 41 -2.10 -4.70 13.58
C VAL A 41 -1.24 -3.53 13.11
N ILE A 42 -1.46 -2.33 13.65
CA ILE A 42 -0.69 -1.15 13.27
C ILE A 42 0.78 -1.31 13.63
N GLU A 43 1.06 -1.82 14.82
CA GLU A 43 2.44 -2.04 15.27
C GLU A 43 3.17 -2.96 14.30
N LYS A 44 2.49 -4.01 13.80
CA LYS A 44 3.05 -4.93 12.82
C LYS A 44 3.28 -4.30 11.46
N ASP A 45 2.37 -3.46 11.00
CA ASP A 45 2.53 -2.72 9.75
C ASP A 45 3.70 -1.73 9.86
N LEU A 46 3.83 -1.01 10.97
CA LEU A 46 4.95 -0.10 11.24
C LEU A 46 6.29 -0.83 11.39
N GLU A 47 6.33 -1.99 12.06
CA GLU A 47 7.53 -2.84 12.11
C GLU A 47 7.99 -3.27 10.71
N ASN A 48 7.06 -3.62 9.82
CA ASN A 48 7.40 -3.98 8.45
C ASN A 48 7.92 -2.78 7.66
N LEU A 49 7.32 -1.60 7.85
CA LEU A 49 7.77 -0.37 7.21
C LEU A 49 9.16 0.02 7.73
N GLN A 50 9.41 -0.09 9.02
CA GLN A 50 10.71 0.18 9.62
C GLN A 50 11.79 -0.76 9.06
N LYS A 51 11.53 -2.06 8.95
CA LYS A 51 12.46 -3.02 8.31
C LYS A 51 12.80 -2.64 6.87
N LEU A 52 11.82 -2.13 6.12
CA LEU A 52 12.07 -1.66 4.76
C LEU A 52 12.93 -0.40 4.74
N ILE A 53 12.69 0.53 5.65
CA ILE A 53 13.49 1.76 5.79
C ILE A 53 14.93 1.40 6.18
N GLU A 54 15.12 0.54 7.17
CA GLU A 54 16.44 0.08 7.62
C GLU A 54 17.20 -0.70 6.53
N HIS A 55 16.48 -1.48 5.70
CA HIS A 55 17.11 -2.30 4.66
C HIS A 55 17.48 -1.51 3.41
N TYR A 56 16.61 -0.59 2.97
CA TYR A 56 16.80 0.14 1.73
C TYR A 56 17.40 1.54 1.91
N GLU A 57 17.39 2.07 3.13
CA GLU A 57 17.82 3.42 3.46
C GLU A 57 17.29 4.47 2.46
N PRO A 58 15.94 4.54 2.26
CA PRO A 58 15.36 5.39 1.23
C PRO A 58 15.54 6.88 1.58
N GLU A 59 15.80 7.70 0.55
CA GLU A 59 15.79 9.17 0.68
C GLU A 59 14.36 9.72 0.63
N LYS A 60 13.43 8.96 0.04
CA LYS A 60 12.02 9.33 -0.12
C LYS A 60 11.10 8.13 0.10
N ILE A 61 9.94 8.39 0.71
CA ILE A 61 8.83 7.44 0.79
C ILE A 61 7.64 8.04 0.04
N ILE A 62 7.13 7.29 -0.95
CA ILE A 62 5.95 7.66 -1.74
C ILE A 62 4.79 6.76 -1.31
N ILE A 63 3.78 7.36 -0.69
CA ILE A 63 2.55 6.65 -0.32
C ILE A 63 1.51 6.93 -1.41
N VAL A 64 1.08 5.88 -2.10
CA VAL A 64 0.15 5.98 -3.22
C VAL A 64 -1.29 5.78 -2.72
N GLY A 65 -1.70 6.71 -1.85
CA GLY A 65 -3.04 6.88 -1.31
C GLY A 65 -3.41 6.00 -0.14
N ASP A 66 -4.50 6.41 0.48
CA ASP A 66 -5.15 5.77 1.63
C ASP A 66 -4.18 5.47 2.78
N LEU A 67 -3.37 6.48 3.13
CA LEU A 67 -2.57 6.44 4.35
C LEU A 67 -3.47 6.39 5.59
N PHE A 68 -4.54 7.20 5.61
CA PHE A 68 -5.49 7.27 6.72
C PHE A 68 -6.83 6.68 6.32
N HIS A 69 -7.53 6.05 7.26
CA HIS A 69 -8.86 5.48 7.02
C HIS A 69 -9.99 6.25 7.72
N ALA A 70 -9.70 6.82 8.87
CA ALA A 70 -10.70 7.43 9.74
C ALA A 70 -10.13 8.66 10.47
N GLU A 71 -11.00 9.33 11.22
CA GLU A 71 -10.64 10.43 12.11
C GLU A 71 -9.52 10.06 13.09
N LEU A 72 -8.88 11.08 13.67
CA LEU A 72 -7.83 10.93 14.67
C LEU A 72 -8.27 9.98 15.79
N ASN A 73 -7.49 8.95 16.00
CA ASN A 73 -7.69 7.93 17.04
C ASN A 73 -6.33 7.46 17.58
N SER A 74 -6.37 6.51 18.52
CA SER A 74 -5.15 6.01 19.16
C SER A 74 -4.10 5.46 18.19
N GLU A 75 -4.50 4.86 17.07
CA GLU A 75 -3.56 4.33 16.06
C GLU A 75 -2.84 5.45 15.31
N ILE A 76 -3.51 6.57 15.08
CA ILE A 76 -2.89 7.76 14.49
C ILE A 76 -1.82 8.35 15.41
N GLU A 77 -2.05 8.32 16.74
CA GLU A 77 -1.04 8.79 17.70
C GLU A 77 0.17 7.84 17.80
N ILE A 78 -0.05 6.52 17.64
CA ILE A 78 1.05 5.55 17.52
C ILE A 78 1.89 5.86 16.28
N PHE A 79 1.23 6.06 15.13
CA PHE A 79 1.90 6.45 13.90
C PHE A 79 2.65 7.78 14.03
N ARG A 80 2.07 8.80 14.66
CA ARG A 80 2.71 10.11 14.86
C ARG A 80 4.04 9.97 15.58
N LYS A 81 4.06 9.24 16.71
CA LYS A 81 5.29 9.02 17.48
C LYS A 81 6.35 8.28 16.68
N TRP A 82 5.93 7.23 15.97
CA TRP A 82 6.82 6.46 15.12
C TRP A 82 7.37 7.31 13.95
N PHE A 83 6.53 8.14 13.36
CA PHE A 83 6.89 9.01 12.23
C PHE A 83 7.95 10.06 12.58
N GLU A 84 7.95 10.55 13.83
CA GLU A 84 8.92 11.53 14.33
C GLU A 84 10.37 11.00 14.26
N ASP A 85 10.58 9.70 14.37
CA ASP A 85 11.90 9.06 14.26
C ASP A 85 12.44 9.03 12.82
N PHE A 86 11.57 9.24 11.83
CA PHE A 86 11.90 9.21 10.40
C PHE A 86 11.70 10.54 9.67
N ASN A 87 11.80 11.64 10.39
CA ASN A 87 11.57 13.01 9.86
C ASN A 87 12.65 13.49 8.88
N THR A 88 13.79 12.82 8.81
CA THR A 88 14.86 13.11 7.84
C THR A 88 14.56 12.57 6.44
N ILE A 89 13.65 11.61 6.33
CA ILE A 89 13.21 11.05 5.06
C ILE A 89 12.15 11.99 4.46
N LYS A 90 12.18 12.20 3.15
CA LYS A 90 11.12 12.96 2.46
C LYS A 90 9.88 12.08 2.30
N TRP A 91 8.74 12.56 2.81
CA TRP A 91 7.47 11.85 2.67
C TRP A 91 6.58 12.58 1.67
N LEU A 92 6.13 11.84 0.65
CA LEU A 92 5.19 12.28 -0.36
C LEU A 92 3.93 11.43 -0.30
N LEU A 93 2.79 12.05 -0.08
CA LEU A 93 1.48 11.41 -0.14
C LEU A 93 0.78 11.78 -1.46
N VAL A 94 0.59 10.79 -2.32
CA VAL A 94 -0.39 10.89 -3.41
C VAL A 94 -1.74 10.55 -2.79
N LYS A 95 -2.66 11.51 -2.72
CA LYS A 95 -3.87 11.39 -1.93
C LYS A 95 -4.82 10.32 -2.45
N GLY A 96 -5.32 9.50 -1.55
CA GLY A 96 -6.45 8.62 -1.75
C GLY A 96 -7.76 9.25 -1.27
N ASN A 97 -8.85 8.56 -1.50
CA ASN A 97 -10.19 9.04 -1.15
C ASN A 97 -10.44 9.13 0.37
N HIS A 98 -9.61 8.49 1.18
CA HIS A 98 -9.67 8.52 2.65
C HIS A 98 -8.75 9.57 3.30
N ASP A 99 -7.80 10.17 2.58
CA ASP A 99 -6.73 11.03 3.13
C ASP A 99 -7.19 12.47 3.45
N ARG A 100 -8.17 12.64 4.32
CA ARG A 100 -8.74 13.94 4.68
C ARG A 100 -7.93 14.71 5.72
N PHE A 101 -7.02 14.04 6.46
CA PHE A 101 -6.34 14.59 7.64
C PHE A 101 -4.81 14.65 7.54
N SER A 102 -4.27 14.34 6.38
CA SER A 102 -2.83 14.19 6.12
C SER A 102 -2.00 15.46 6.37
N LYS A 103 -2.56 16.64 6.13
CA LYS A 103 -1.90 17.94 6.36
C LYS A 103 -1.28 18.14 7.75
N LYS A 104 -1.76 17.40 8.75
CA LYS A 104 -1.27 17.49 10.15
C LYS A 104 0.12 16.87 10.36
N PHE A 105 0.65 16.15 9.37
CA PHE A 105 1.92 15.43 9.46
C PHE A 105 3.07 16.13 8.75
N GLY A 106 2.81 17.25 8.05
CA GLY A 106 3.86 17.99 7.32
C GLY A 106 4.44 17.26 6.12
N MET A 107 3.75 16.23 5.63
CA MET A 107 4.11 15.54 4.39
C MET A 107 3.81 16.41 3.18
N GLU A 108 4.59 16.24 2.12
CA GLU A 108 4.23 16.77 0.79
C GLU A 108 3.01 16.01 0.26
N GLU A 109 2.01 16.73 -0.26
CA GLU A 109 0.75 16.13 -0.71
C GLU A 109 0.42 16.56 -2.14
N THR A 110 -0.06 15.62 -2.94
CA THR A 110 -0.56 15.87 -4.28
C THR A 110 -1.69 14.91 -4.64
N GLU A 111 -2.55 15.27 -5.58
CA GLU A 111 -3.56 14.35 -6.13
C GLU A 111 -2.92 13.36 -7.11
N ILE A 112 -1.93 13.81 -7.86
CA ILE A 112 -1.17 13.00 -8.82
C ILE A 112 0.29 13.43 -8.70
N TYR A 113 1.19 12.47 -8.59
CA TYR A 113 2.63 12.70 -8.68
C TYR A 113 3.15 12.19 -10.02
N GLU A 114 3.74 13.07 -10.78
CA GLU A 114 4.23 12.76 -12.13
C GLU A 114 5.75 12.97 -12.20
N THR A 115 6.41 11.99 -12.80
CA THR A 115 7.82 12.07 -13.18
C THR A 115 7.95 12.07 -14.71
N GLU A 116 9.17 12.13 -15.22
CA GLU A 116 9.39 12.05 -16.67
C GLU A 116 8.73 10.79 -17.27
N ASN A 117 8.82 9.64 -16.60
CA ASN A 117 8.46 8.33 -17.15
C ASN A 117 7.30 7.61 -16.45
N LEU A 118 6.81 8.14 -15.34
CA LEU A 118 5.80 7.45 -14.51
C LEU A 118 4.78 8.43 -13.95
N ILE A 119 3.57 7.94 -13.74
CA ILE A 119 2.51 8.61 -13.00
C ILE A 119 2.19 7.77 -11.75
N PHE A 120 2.03 8.45 -10.62
CA PHE A 120 1.52 7.88 -9.38
C PHE A 120 0.18 8.50 -9.09
N SER A 121 -0.85 7.70 -8.98
CA SER A 121 -2.18 8.12 -8.55
C SER A 121 -2.87 6.97 -7.84
N HIS A 122 -3.65 7.29 -6.82
CA HIS A 122 -4.32 6.25 -6.02
C HIS A 122 -5.28 5.43 -6.87
N GLU A 123 -6.16 6.09 -7.60
CA GLU A 123 -7.07 5.46 -8.55
C GLU A 123 -6.47 5.43 -9.96
N PHE A 124 -7.01 4.53 -10.80
CA PHE A 124 -6.50 4.38 -12.16
C PHE A 124 -7.04 5.47 -13.08
N LEU A 125 -6.11 6.08 -13.80
CA LEU A 125 -6.41 7.08 -14.83
C LEU A 125 -6.77 6.37 -16.14
N ASN A 126 -7.71 6.91 -16.86
CA ASN A 126 -8.08 6.46 -18.21
C ASN A 126 -8.47 7.66 -19.07
N PRO A 127 -7.81 7.95 -20.21
CA PRO A 127 -6.69 7.18 -20.78
C PRO A 127 -5.36 7.40 -20.05
N LEU A 128 -4.47 6.39 -20.08
CA LEU A 128 -3.11 6.51 -19.59
C LEU A 128 -2.22 7.24 -20.58
N GLN A 129 -1.52 8.25 -20.11
CA GLN A 129 -0.52 8.98 -20.90
C GLN A 129 0.90 8.43 -20.70
N LYS A 130 1.16 7.85 -19.53
CA LYS A 130 2.42 7.23 -19.12
C LYS A 130 2.14 6.00 -18.28
N PRO A 131 3.10 5.08 -18.09
CA PRO A 131 2.96 3.99 -17.14
C PRO A 131 2.61 4.50 -15.74
N GLN A 132 1.70 3.80 -15.09
CA GLN A 132 1.12 4.20 -13.81
C GLN A 132 1.42 3.20 -12.69
N ILE A 133 1.70 3.73 -11.51
CA ILE A 133 1.70 2.97 -10.25
C ILE A 133 0.52 3.46 -9.41
N GLY A 134 -0.37 2.53 -9.01
CA GLY A 134 -1.58 2.84 -8.26
C GLY A 134 -1.85 1.85 -7.13
N GLY A 135 -2.79 2.22 -6.24
CA GLY A 135 -3.29 1.41 -5.13
C GLY A 135 -4.79 1.12 -5.24
N HIS A 136 -5.55 1.38 -4.17
CA HIS A 136 -7.02 1.38 -4.08
C HIS A 136 -7.71 0.02 -4.22
N ILE A 137 -7.28 -0.81 -5.15
CA ILE A 137 -7.97 -2.07 -5.52
C ILE A 137 -7.73 -3.16 -4.49
N HIS A 138 -6.62 -3.13 -3.75
CA HIS A 138 -6.18 -4.21 -2.86
C HIS A 138 -6.15 -5.58 -3.56
N PRO A 139 -5.41 -5.74 -4.66
CA PRO A 139 -5.46 -6.94 -5.45
C PRO A 139 -5.03 -8.18 -4.68
N GLY A 140 -5.72 -9.28 -4.96
CA GLY A 140 -5.42 -10.57 -4.36
C GLY A 140 -5.70 -11.74 -5.31
N VAL A 141 -5.17 -12.90 -4.95
CA VAL A 141 -5.47 -14.17 -5.60
C VAL A 141 -6.16 -15.09 -4.62
N SER A 142 -7.04 -15.95 -5.14
CA SER A 142 -7.69 -16.99 -4.37
C SER A 142 -7.23 -18.34 -4.88
N LEU A 143 -6.53 -19.09 -4.03
CA LEU A 143 -6.01 -20.42 -4.33
C LEU A 143 -6.80 -21.48 -3.55
N MET A 144 -6.99 -22.64 -4.17
CA MET A 144 -7.62 -23.77 -3.52
C MET A 144 -6.56 -24.66 -2.87
N ALA A 145 -6.60 -24.80 -1.57
CA ALA A 145 -5.75 -25.75 -0.85
C ALA A 145 -6.24 -27.19 -1.03
N GLN A 146 -5.41 -28.19 -0.70
CA GLN A 146 -5.72 -29.62 -0.85
C GLN A 146 -7.00 -30.03 -0.10
N ASN A 147 -7.29 -29.39 1.03
CA ASN A 147 -8.51 -29.63 1.83
C ASN A 147 -9.75 -28.88 1.32
N ARG A 148 -9.72 -28.36 0.08
CA ARG A 148 -10.75 -27.51 -0.53
C ARG A 148 -10.98 -26.16 0.17
N GLN A 149 -10.11 -25.75 1.06
CA GLN A 149 -10.16 -24.44 1.68
C GLN A 149 -9.66 -23.38 0.69
N LYS A 150 -10.39 -22.28 0.54
CA LYS A 150 -9.94 -21.12 -0.24
C LYS A 150 -9.02 -20.26 0.60
N LEU A 151 -7.77 -20.11 0.16
CA LEU A 151 -6.79 -19.22 0.74
C LEU A 151 -6.66 -17.98 -0.16
N LYS A 152 -6.66 -16.81 0.45
CA LYS A 152 -6.48 -15.54 -0.27
C LYS A 152 -5.12 -14.95 0.08
N PHE A 153 -4.41 -14.48 -0.94
CA PHE A 153 -3.11 -13.84 -0.80
C PHE A 153 -3.13 -12.49 -1.51
N PRO A 154 -2.54 -11.43 -0.94
CA PRO A 154 -2.31 -10.20 -1.67
C PRO A 154 -1.33 -10.44 -2.82
N CYS A 155 -1.43 -9.64 -3.87
CA CYS A 155 -0.51 -9.71 -5.00
C CYS A 155 -0.30 -8.34 -5.61
N PHE A 156 0.86 -8.14 -6.24
CA PHE A 156 1.02 -7.09 -7.22
C PHE A 156 0.41 -7.57 -8.53
N LEU A 157 -0.23 -6.64 -9.25
CA LEU A 157 -0.63 -6.86 -10.64
C LEU A 157 0.27 -5.97 -11.52
N VAL A 158 0.93 -6.58 -12.49
CA VAL A 158 1.91 -5.88 -13.34
C VAL A 158 1.56 -6.10 -14.80
N SER A 159 1.40 -5.02 -15.54
CA SER A 159 1.28 -4.99 -17.00
C SER A 159 2.36 -4.09 -17.61
N GLU A 160 2.35 -3.89 -18.92
CA GLU A 160 3.28 -2.98 -19.59
C GLU A 160 3.15 -1.53 -19.12
N ASN A 161 1.91 -1.11 -18.82
CA ASN A 161 1.61 0.29 -18.51
C ASN A 161 1.08 0.51 -17.08
N GLN A 162 0.96 -0.53 -16.26
CA GLN A 162 0.39 -0.41 -14.92
C GLN A 162 1.04 -1.36 -13.92
N ILE A 163 1.28 -0.83 -12.73
CA ILE A 163 1.55 -1.63 -11.53
C ILE A 163 0.48 -1.29 -10.51
N ILE A 164 -0.25 -2.30 -10.04
CA ILE A 164 -1.22 -2.17 -8.96
C ILE A 164 -0.59 -2.74 -7.70
N LEU A 165 -0.43 -1.89 -6.71
CA LEU A 165 0.14 -2.25 -5.42
C LEU A 165 -0.88 -3.06 -4.59
N PRO A 166 -0.46 -4.10 -3.90
CA PRO A 166 -1.26 -4.66 -2.81
C PRO A 166 -1.35 -3.67 -1.66
N ALA A 167 -2.46 -3.67 -0.93
CA ALA A 167 -2.55 -2.87 0.28
C ALA A 167 -1.42 -3.23 1.25
N PHE A 168 -0.72 -2.22 1.76
CA PHE A 168 0.39 -2.42 2.69
C PHE A 168 -0.11 -3.00 4.01
N SER A 169 -1.20 -2.45 4.54
CA SER A 169 -1.81 -2.96 5.77
C SER A 169 -2.20 -4.43 5.64
N GLN A 170 -1.90 -5.20 6.69
CA GLN A 170 -2.29 -6.60 6.78
C GLN A 170 -3.80 -6.78 6.99
N PHE A 171 -4.49 -5.72 7.45
CA PHE A 171 -5.92 -5.75 7.73
C PHE A 171 -6.74 -5.02 6.65
N THR A 172 -6.73 -5.57 5.44
CA THR A 172 -7.56 -5.08 4.33
C THR A 172 -8.29 -6.23 3.64
N GLY A 173 -9.45 -5.93 3.04
CA GLY A 173 -10.10 -6.84 2.10
C GLY A 173 -9.25 -7.01 0.85
N LEU A 174 -9.39 -8.13 0.15
CA LEU A 174 -8.70 -8.40 -1.11
C LEU A 174 -9.71 -8.53 -2.25
N ASP A 175 -9.55 -7.76 -3.34
CA ASP A 175 -10.29 -7.98 -4.59
C ASP A 175 -9.59 -9.08 -5.41
N THR A 176 -10.18 -10.24 -5.46
CA THR A 176 -9.70 -11.39 -6.23
C THR A 176 -10.31 -11.51 -7.63
N ASN A 177 -11.11 -10.52 -8.05
CA ASN A 177 -11.87 -10.53 -9.30
C ASN A 177 -11.60 -9.33 -10.19
N PHE A 178 -10.67 -8.45 -9.84
CA PHE A 178 -10.41 -7.19 -10.54
C PHE A 178 -10.16 -7.40 -12.03
N GLU A 179 -9.25 -8.30 -12.42
CA GLU A 179 -8.91 -8.55 -13.82
C GLU A 179 -10.12 -8.97 -14.67
N LYS A 180 -11.01 -9.80 -14.09
CA LYS A 180 -12.23 -10.23 -14.77
C LYS A 180 -13.16 -9.06 -15.07
N LYS A 181 -13.20 -8.07 -14.16
CA LYS A 181 -14.01 -6.86 -14.30
C LYS A 181 -13.44 -5.91 -15.37
N GLN A 182 -12.11 -5.85 -15.48
CA GLN A 182 -11.41 -4.91 -16.37
C GLN A 182 -11.08 -5.50 -17.76
N ASN A 183 -11.31 -6.80 -17.96
CA ASN A 183 -10.92 -7.52 -19.19
C ASN A 183 -9.43 -7.28 -19.57
N SER A 184 -8.58 -7.21 -18.54
CA SER A 184 -7.16 -6.91 -18.66
C SER A 184 -6.34 -8.11 -18.18
N THR A 185 -5.15 -8.28 -18.77
CA THR A 185 -4.22 -9.35 -18.39
C THR A 185 -3.04 -8.74 -17.64
N PHE A 186 -2.79 -9.25 -16.45
CA PHE A 186 -1.66 -8.86 -15.60
C PHE A 186 -0.83 -10.07 -15.22
N LYS A 187 0.48 -9.90 -15.15
CA LYS A 187 1.34 -10.79 -14.38
C LYS A 187 1.06 -10.56 -12.90
N LYS A 188 0.96 -11.64 -12.15
CA LYS A 188 0.70 -11.60 -10.70
C LYS A 188 1.96 -11.98 -9.94
N TYR A 189 2.30 -11.17 -8.96
CA TYR A 189 3.34 -11.50 -8.00
C TYR A 189 2.68 -11.66 -6.63
N ILE A 190 2.43 -12.92 -6.26
CA ILE A 190 1.74 -13.28 -5.01
C ILE A 190 2.68 -13.01 -3.85
N VAL A 191 2.17 -12.28 -2.85
CA VAL A 191 2.89 -11.99 -1.61
C VAL A 191 2.61 -13.07 -0.59
N THR A 192 3.65 -13.79 -0.19
CA THR A 192 3.59 -14.72 0.94
C THR A 192 4.40 -14.18 2.12
N LYS A 193 4.40 -14.88 3.24
CA LYS A 193 5.20 -14.48 4.41
C LYS A 193 6.71 -14.56 4.17
N GLU A 194 7.14 -15.41 3.24
CA GLU A 194 8.56 -15.71 3.02
C GLU A 194 9.11 -15.10 1.74
N LYS A 195 8.30 -15.03 0.70
CA LYS A 195 8.76 -14.61 -0.64
C LYS A 195 7.63 -14.16 -1.55
N LEU A 196 8.02 -13.55 -2.68
CA LEU A 196 7.14 -13.33 -3.83
C LEU A 196 7.14 -14.57 -4.73
N ILE A 197 5.97 -14.89 -5.29
CA ILE A 197 5.79 -15.99 -6.24
C ILE A 197 5.17 -15.41 -7.50
N GLU A 198 5.86 -15.52 -8.64
CA GLU A 198 5.30 -15.17 -9.94
C GLU A 198 4.26 -16.21 -10.35
N TRP A 199 3.09 -15.73 -10.81
CA TRP A 199 1.92 -16.54 -11.14
C TRP A 199 1.35 -16.16 -12.51
#